data_abd242fcfd1426cb9503e57734026eb5
#
_entry.id   abd242fcfd1426cb9503e57734026eb5
#
_cell.length_a   1.000
_cell.length_b   1.000
_cell.length_c   1.000
_cell.angle_alpha   90.00
_cell.angle_beta   90.00
_cell.angle_gamma   90.00
#
_symmetry.space_group_name_H-M   'P 1'
#
loop_
_entity.id
_entity.type
_entity.pdbx_description
1 polymer ?
#
loop_
_entity_poly.entity_id
_entity_poly.type
_entity_poly.pdbx_seq_one_letter_code
_entity_poly.pdbx_strand_id
1 'polypeptide(L)'
;GFAGPELLTLPFYRNWMKSSSQQYQPEKNFLIFKSTSKTPWVKDIGDHGYTLKIVGEREWPRARLWAIQFASESTPELSSPEIVASAKRMMRNDNLFFLHKKDSGSVGMAGFGRQTRNYKVINLVYVPTEHRNCGVGKNLILQLLKRAKTEENKKCLLFSDYSGDKNLYSEMGFRLESQYSESSFVSNFNA
;
A
#
# COMPACT_ATOMS: atom_id res chain seq x y z
N GLY A 1 7.99 19.93 0.95
CA GLY A 1 8.10 18.73 1.78
C GLY A 1 9.20 17.81 1.31
N PHE A 2 9.54 16.85 2.11
CA PHE A 2 10.57 15.85 1.82
C PHE A 2 10.07 14.48 2.30
N ALA A 3 10.35 13.43 1.52
CA ALA A 3 9.88 12.09 1.83
C ALA A 3 10.96 11.07 1.48
N GLY A 4 11.21 10.10 2.37
CA GLY A 4 12.21 9.06 2.15
C GLY A 4 12.48 8.17 3.35
N PRO A 5 13.39 7.19 3.22
CA PRO A 5 13.87 6.39 4.34
C PRO A 5 14.43 7.29 5.45
N GLU A 6 14.03 7.04 6.69
CA GLU A 6 14.36 7.89 7.84
C GLU A 6 15.87 8.11 8.01
N LEU A 7 16.67 7.08 7.77
CA LEU A 7 18.14 7.17 7.81
C LEU A 7 18.74 8.22 6.85
N LEU A 8 18.04 8.51 5.75
CA LEU A 8 18.47 9.51 4.77
C LEU A 8 17.84 10.86 5.02
N THR A 9 16.59 10.89 5.48
CA THR A 9 15.83 12.13 5.67
C THR A 9 16.28 12.89 6.90
N LEU A 10 16.55 12.23 8.03
CA LEU A 10 16.96 12.89 9.27
C LEU A 10 18.25 13.74 9.15
N PRO A 11 19.36 13.24 8.53
CA PRO A 11 20.54 14.07 8.31
C PRO A 11 20.25 15.28 7.42
N PHE A 12 19.43 15.10 6.38
CA PHE A 12 19.01 16.18 5.49
C PHE A 12 18.25 17.26 6.26
N TYR A 13 17.25 16.89 7.08
CA TYR A 13 16.48 17.84 7.89
C TYR A 13 17.37 18.64 8.86
N ARG A 14 18.29 17.95 9.55
CA ARG A 14 19.20 18.60 10.48
C ARG A 14 20.06 19.67 9.79
N ASN A 15 20.51 19.41 8.58
CA ASN A 15 21.31 20.37 7.81
C ASN A 15 20.43 21.50 7.25
N TRP A 16 19.23 21.18 6.75
CA TRP A 16 18.29 22.18 6.24
C TRP A 16 17.86 23.18 7.31
N MET A 17 17.49 22.72 8.52
CA MET A 17 17.11 23.58 9.63
C MET A 17 18.24 24.52 10.10
N LYS A 18 19.52 24.15 9.90
CA LYS A 18 20.64 25.03 10.22
C LYS A 18 20.80 26.15 9.22
N SER A 19 20.38 25.97 7.98
CA SER A 19 20.59 26.91 6.86
C SER A 19 19.33 27.67 6.46
N SER A 20 18.16 27.30 6.97
CA SER A 20 16.88 27.91 6.64
C SER A 20 16.12 28.32 7.91
N SER A 21 15.26 29.32 7.79
CA SER A 21 14.33 29.73 8.87
C SER A 21 13.08 28.85 8.93
N GLN A 22 13.01 27.77 8.15
CA GLN A 22 11.88 26.88 8.11
C GLN A 22 12.00 25.78 9.16
N GLN A 23 10.90 25.44 9.82
CA GLN A 23 10.84 24.30 10.70
C GLN A 23 10.34 23.08 9.93
N TYR A 24 10.83 21.93 10.33
CA TYR A 24 10.41 20.64 9.85
C TYR A 24 9.25 20.12 10.71
N GLN A 25 8.17 19.69 10.05
CA GLN A 25 7.04 19.05 10.69
C GLN A 25 6.86 17.63 10.12
N PRO A 26 7.03 16.58 10.93
CA PRO A 26 6.74 15.22 10.51
C PRO A 26 5.23 15.07 10.28
N GLU A 27 4.85 14.55 9.12
CA GLU A 27 3.45 14.34 8.76
C GLU A 27 3.05 12.88 8.91
N LYS A 28 3.86 11.97 8.38
CA LYS A 28 3.56 10.54 8.36
C LYS A 28 4.81 9.69 8.50
N ASN A 29 4.67 8.59 9.25
CA ASN A 29 5.68 7.55 9.33
C ASN A 29 5.09 6.21 8.87
N PHE A 30 5.83 5.51 8.01
CA PHE A 30 5.45 4.20 7.51
C PHE A 30 6.59 3.21 7.68
N LEU A 31 6.23 1.95 7.83
CA LEU A 31 7.15 0.82 7.72
C LEU A 31 7.13 0.30 6.29
N ILE A 32 8.31 0.07 5.72
CA ILE A 32 8.45 -0.56 4.40
C ILE A 32 8.71 -2.04 4.60
N PHE A 33 7.80 -2.86 4.10
CA PHE A 33 7.92 -4.30 4.06
C PHE A 33 8.26 -4.77 2.64
N LYS A 34 9.18 -5.73 2.56
CA LYS A 34 9.68 -6.30 1.31
C LYS A 34 9.45 -7.80 1.26
N SER A 35 8.88 -8.29 0.17
CA SER A 35 8.75 -9.72 -0.07
C SER A 35 10.12 -10.39 -0.20
N THR A 36 10.29 -11.55 0.41
CA THR A 36 11.54 -12.32 0.46
C THR A 36 11.39 -13.66 -0.24
N SER A 37 12.46 -14.47 -0.26
CA SER A 37 12.38 -15.85 -0.72
C SER A 37 11.52 -16.76 0.18
N LYS A 38 11.29 -16.34 1.44
CA LYS A 38 10.40 -17.03 2.39
C LYS A 38 8.92 -16.65 2.22
N THR A 39 8.64 -15.57 1.50
CA THR A 39 7.25 -15.20 1.16
C THR A 39 6.67 -16.32 0.30
N PRO A 40 5.46 -16.85 0.61
CA PRO A 40 4.88 -17.96 -0.13
C PRO A 40 4.83 -17.66 -1.63
N TRP A 41 5.46 -18.52 -2.42
CA TRP A 41 5.44 -18.42 -3.87
C TRP A 41 4.37 -19.37 -4.46
N VAL A 42 4.03 -19.09 -5.65
CA VAL A 42 3.00 -19.63 -6.54
C VAL A 42 2.55 -21.10 -6.34
N LYS A 43 3.42 -21.99 -5.84
CA LYS A 43 3.08 -23.42 -5.69
C LYS A 43 2.16 -23.73 -4.51
N ASP A 44 2.18 -22.85 -3.47
CA ASP A 44 1.43 -23.08 -2.23
C ASP A 44 0.10 -22.31 -2.18
N ILE A 45 -0.18 -21.51 -3.21
CA ILE A 45 -1.41 -20.72 -3.29
C ILE A 45 -2.45 -21.55 -4.04
N GLY A 46 -3.13 -22.40 -3.29
CA GLY A 46 -4.37 -23.02 -3.79
C GLY A 46 -5.37 -21.91 -4.19
N ASP A 47 -6.17 -22.19 -5.18
CA ASP A 47 -7.16 -21.22 -5.70
C ASP A 47 -8.32 -20.96 -4.69
N HIS A 48 -8.32 -21.49 -3.52
CA HIS A 48 -9.30 -21.32 -2.41
C HIS A 48 -10.63 -20.64 -2.81
N GLY A 49 -11.03 -20.71 -4.09
CA GLY A 49 -12.23 -20.07 -4.64
C GLY A 49 -12.09 -18.54 -4.82
N TYR A 50 -10.87 -18.00 -4.80
CA TYR A 50 -10.62 -16.58 -5.03
C TYR A 50 -9.97 -16.33 -6.40
N THR A 51 -10.41 -15.29 -7.09
CA THR A 51 -9.86 -14.87 -8.39
C THR A 51 -9.60 -13.38 -8.38
N LEU A 52 -8.42 -12.96 -8.83
CA LEU A 52 -8.08 -11.55 -9.01
C LEU A 52 -8.57 -11.06 -10.38
N LYS A 53 -9.38 -10.00 -10.38
CA LYS A 53 -9.91 -9.37 -11.60
C LYS A 53 -9.49 -7.91 -11.68
N ILE A 54 -9.11 -7.46 -12.88
CA ILE A 54 -8.82 -6.05 -13.14
C ILE A 54 -10.13 -5.26 -12.98
N VAL A 55 -10.04 -4.11 -12.31
CA VAL A 55 -11.16 -3.19 -12.14
C VAL A 55 -11.32 -2.37 -13.42
N GLY A 56 -12.47 -2.50 -14.06
CA GLY A 56 -12.84 -1.71 -15.24
C GLY A 56 -13.73 -0.52 -14.90
N GLU A 57 -14.13 0.24 -15.93
CA GLU A 57 -14.98 1.43 -15.76
C GLU A 57 -16.35 1.09 -15.14
N ARG A 58 -16.91 -0.08 -15.43
CA ARG A 58 -18.19 -0.50 -14.85
C ARG A 58 -18.12 -0.74 -13.34
N GLU A 59 -16.98 -1.19 -12.85
CA GLU A 59 -16.73 -1.43 -11.43
C GLU A 59 -16.21 -0.19 -10.69
N TRP A 60 -15.88 0.88 -11.41
CA TRP A 60 -15.32 2.10 -10.83
C TRP A 60 -16.15 2.70 -9.67
N PRO A 61 -17.50 2.76 -9.73
CA PRO A 61 -18.27 3.31 -8.60
C PRO A 61 -17.96 2.58 -7.28
N ARG A 62 -17.87 1.25 -7.31
CA ARG A 62 -17.50 0.44 -6.14
C ARG A 62 -16.06 0.67 -5.71
N ALA A 63 -15.12 0.68 -6.65
CA ALA A 63 -13.71 0.92 -6.36
C ALA A 63 -13.49 2.31 -5.75
N ARG A 64 -14.20 3.33 -6.24
CA ARG A 64 -14.17 4.67 -5.68
C ARG A 64 -14.71 4.70 -4.23
N LEU A 65 -15.82 4.04 -3.95
CA LEU A 65 -16.36 3.93 -2.59
C LEU A 65 -15.34 3.28 -1.66
N TRP A 66 -14.76 2.16 -2.04
CA TRP A 66 -13.76 1.46 -1.24
C TRP A 66 -12.45 2.26 -1.07
N ALA A 67 -12.08 3.07 -2.04
CA ALA A 67 -10.95 3.99 -1.91
C ALA A 67 -11.23 5.09 -0.86
N ILE A 68 -12.46 5.62 -0.80
CA ILE A 68 -12.88 6.59 0.22
C ILE A 68 -12.87 5.93 1.61
N GLN A 69 -13.45 4.73 1.74
CA GLN A 69 -13.47 3.99 3.00
C GLN A 69 -12.05 3.64 3.48
N PHE A 70 -11.17 3.21 2.56
CA PHE A 70 -9.76 3.00 2.87
C PHE A 70 -9.11 4.27 3.45
N ALA A 71 -9.37 5.43 2.86
CA ALA A 71 -8.81 6.70 3.31
C ALA A 71 -9.30 7.07 4.72
N SER A 72 -10.59 6.94 4.98
CA SER A 72 -11.21 7.30 6.27
C SER A 72 -10.83 6.34 7.40
N GLU A 73 -10.52 5.07 7.09
CA GLU A 73 -10.11 4.07 8.07
C GLU A 73 -8.59 4.05 8.33
N SER A 74 -7.80 4.81 7.56
CA SER A 74 -6.35 4.89 7.75
C SER A 74 -5.99 5.72 8.99
N THR A 75 -4.89 5.38 9.63
CA THR A 75 -4.38 6.11 10.80
C THR A 75 -2.96 6.64 10.53
N PRO A 76 -2.74 7.96 10.43
CA PRO A 76 -3.78 9.01 10.40
C PRO A 76 -4.68 8.93 9.16
N GLU A 77 -5.86 9.54 9.22
CA GLU A 77 -6.78 9.60 8.09
C GLU A 77 -6.09 10.19 6.85
N LEU A 78 -6.33 9.59 5.70
CA LEU A 78 -5.73 10.01 4.43
C LEU A 78 -6.69 10.92 3.65
N SER A 79 -6.13 11.75 2.78
CA SER A 79 -6.90 12.59 1.87
C SER A 79 -7.71 11.73 0.89
N SER A 80 -9.03 11.66 1.09
CA SER A 80 -9.92 10.89 0.22
C SER A 80 -9.81 11.29 -1.25
N PRO A 81 -9.73 12.59 -1.65
CA PRO A 81 -9.51 12.97 -3.04
C PRO A 81 -8.22 12.42 -3.63
N GLU A 82 -7.11 12.43 -2.87
CA GLU A 82 -5.81 11.93 -3.33
C GLU A 82 -5.81 10.40 -3.49
N ILE A 83 -6.43 9.70 -2.56
CA ILE A 83 -6.59 8.24 -2.62
C ILE A 83 -7.47 7.82 -3.79
N VAL A 84 -8.59 8.51 -4.01
CA VAL A 84 -9.47 8.29 -5.18
C VAL A 84 -8.74 8.56 -6.49
N ALA A 85 -7.97 9.65 -6.58
CA ALA A 85 -7.15 9.96 -7.75
C ALA A 85 -6.09 8.88 -8.01
N SER A 86 -5.46 8.37 -6.94
CA SER A 86 -4.50 7.27 -7.02
C SER A 86 -5.16 5.97 -7.51
N ALA A 87 -6.32 5.61 -6.96
CA ALA A 87 -7.10 4.45 -7.39
C ALA A 87 -7.50 4.56 -8.87
N LYS A 88 -7.98 5.74 -9.31
CA LYS A 88 -8.36 5.98 -10.71
C LYS A 88 -7.16 5.82 -11.65
N ARG A 89 -5.98 6.32 -11.25
CA ARG A 89 -4.74 6.15 -12.02
C ARG A 89 -4.33 4.69 -12.12
N MET A 90 -4.42 3.93 -11.01
CA MET A 90 -4.14 2.49 -11.03
C MET A 90 -5.11 1.74 -11.94
N MET A 91 -6.41 2.06 -11.89
CA MET A 91 -7.42 1.46 -12.76
C MET A 91 -7.12 1.70 -14.24
N ARG A 92 -6.80 2.95 -14.62
CA ARG A 92 -6.46 3.31 -16.02
C ARG A 92 -5.22 2.60 -16.56
N ASN A 93 -4.35 2.12 -15.67
CA ASN A 93 -3.12 1.40 -16.01
C ASN A 93 -3.25 -0.11 -15.77
N ASP A 94 -4.45 -0.65 -15.63
CA ASP A 94 -4.73 -2.07 -15.37
C ASP A 94 -4.02 -2.62 -14.12
N ASN A 95 -3.79 -1.75 -13.14
CA ASN A 95 -3.08 -2.05 -11.90
C ASN A 95 -3.96 -1.99 -10.64
N LEU A 96 -5.28 -1.83 -10.79
CA LEU A 96 -6.25 -1.95 -9.70
C LEU A 96 -7.05 -3.23 -9.86
N PHE A 97 -7.21 -3.98 -8.79
CA PHE A 97 -7.83 -5.29 -8.81
C PHE A 97 -8.89 -5.44 -7.73
N PHE A 98 -9.94 -6.18 -8.06
CA PHE A 98 -10.82 -6.79 -7.09
C PHE A 98 -10.46 -8.26 -6.88
N LEU A 99 -10.50 -8.69 -5.62
CA LEU A 99 -10.55 -10.10 -5.28
C LEU A 99 -12.00 -10.57 -5.30
N HIS A 100 -12.29 -11.48 -6.19
CA HIS A 100 -13.60 -12.14 -6.25
C HIS A 100 -13.55 -13.47 -5.52
N LYS A 101 -14.58 -13.76 -4.75
CA LYS A 101 -14.86 -15.08 -4.18
C LYS A 101 -16.04 -15.67 -4.91
N LYS A 102 -15.97 -16.98 -5.23
CA LYS A 102 -17.10 -17.70 -5.83
C LYS A 102 -18.34 -17.46 -4.96
N ASP A 103 -19.47 -17.19 -5.59
CA ASP A 103 -20.79 -16.95 -4.97
C ASP A 103 -20.93 -15.69 -4.10
N SER A 104 -19.84 -14.96 -3.82
CA SER A 104 -19.87 -13.74 -3.00
C SER A 104 -19.55 -12.46 -3.78
N GLY A 105 -19.05 -12.57 -5.00
CA GLY A 105 -18.64 -11.42 -5.80
C GLY A 105 -17.31 -10.79 -5.34
N SER A 106 -17.19 -9.47 -5.43
CA SER A 106 -15.99 -8.74 -5.00
C SER A 106 -15.95 -8.64 -3.48
N VAL A 107 -14.88 -9.11 -2.85
CA VAL A 107 -14.69 -9.18 -1.39
C VAL A 107 -13.49 -8.38 -0.89
N GLY A 108 -12.69 -7.80 -1.78
CA GLY A 108 -11.57 -6.94 -1.42
C GLY A 108 -10.98 -6.24 -2.64
N MET A 109 -10.18 -5.22 -2.40
CA MET A 109 -9.52 -4.40 -3.42
C MET A 109 -8.05 -4.18 -3.05
N ALA A 110 -7.18 -4.24 -4.03
CA ALA A 110 -5.81 -3.74 -3.92
C ALA A 110 -5.24 -3.47 -5.31
N GLY A 111 -4.08 -2.83 -5.36
CA GLY A 111 -3.44 -2.57 -6.64
C GLY A 111 -1.93 -2.38 -6.53
N PHE A 112 -1.33 -2.15 -7.69
CA PHE A 112 0.06 -1.74 -7.79
C PHE A 112 0.12 -0.23 -8.05
N GLY A 113 0.66 0.52 -7.08
CA GLY A 113 0.83 1.97 -7.19
C GLY A 113 2.08 2.31 -8.00
N ARG A 114 3.20 2.44 -7.33
CA ARG A 114 4.51 2.72 -7.96
C ARG A 114 5.20 1.42 -8.37
N GLN A 115 6.06 1.51 -9.36
CA GLN A 115 6.94 0.40 -9.72
C GLN A 115 8.34 0.90 -10.05
N THR A 116 9.30 0.02 -9.81
CA THR A 116 10.69 0.18 -10.19
C THR A 116 11.11 -0.98 -11.10
N ARG A 117 12.37 -1.01 -11.52
CA ARG A 117 12.91 -2.13 -12.31
C ARG A 117 12.67 -3.49 -11.63
N ASN A 118 12.81 -3.56 -10.30
CA ASN A 118 12.82 -4.84 -9.56
C ASN A 118 11.60 -5.02 -8.63
N TYR A 119 10.79 -3.98 -8.43
CA TYR A 119 9.73 -3.99 -7.43
C TYR A 119 8.43 -3.39 -7.95
N LYS A 120 7.31 -3.95 -7.50
CA LYS A 120 5.98 -3.35 -7.51
C LYS A 120 5.57 -2.99 -6.09
N VAL A 121 5.00 -1.82 -5.90
CA VAL A 121 4.46 -1.39 -4.60
C VAL A 121 2.99 -1.77 -4.52
N ILE A 122 2.66 -2.67 -3.61
CA ILE A 122 1.27 -3.00 -3.28
C ILE A 122 0.68 -1.82 -2.51
N ASN A 123 -0.50 -1.38 -2.93
CA ASN A 123 -1.20 -0.24 -2.35
C ASN A 123 -2.71 -0.47 -2.35
N LEU A 124 -3.46 0.34 -1.58
CA LEU A 124 -4.92 0.29 -1.46
C LEU A 124 -5.46 -1.11 -1.09
N VAL A 125 -4.78 -1.78 -0.17
CA VAL A 125 -5.26 -3.07 0.35
C VAL A 125 -6.46 -2.81 1.25
N TYR A 126 -7.65 -3.04 0.73
CA TYR A 126 -8.90 -2.81 1.41
C TYR A 126 -9.78 -4.06 1.40
N VAL A 127 -10.33 -4.37 2.56
CA VAL A 127 -11.31 -5.44 2.75
C VAL A 127 -12.51 -4.83 3.46
N PRO A 128 -13.71 -4.84 2.84
CA PRO A 128 -14.94 -4.38 3.50
C PRO A 128 -15.18 -5.11 4.82
N THR A 129 -15.77 -4.42 5.79
CA THR A 129 -15.92 -4.92 7.17
C THR A 129 -16.58 -6.30 7.23
N GLU A 130 -17.59 -6.53 6.39
CA GLU A 130 -18.33 -7.81 6.31
C GLU A 130 -17.49 -8.99 5.81
N HIS A 131 -16.32 -8.73 5.23
CA HIS A 131 -15.41 -9.75 4.69
C HIS A 131 -14.10 -9.87 5.49
N ARG A 132 -13.96 -9.15 6.61
CA ARG A 132 -12.74 -9.20 7.46
C ARG A 132 -12.68 -10.49 8.27
N ASN A 133 -11.49 -10.78 8.77
CA ASN A 133 -11.18 -11.97 9.59
C ASN A 133 -11.47 -13.33 8.92
N CYS A 134 -11.71 -13.33 7.60
CA CYS A 134 -11.96 -14.54 6.79
C CYS A 134 -10.79 -14.85 5.83
N GLY A 135 -9.59 -14.31 6.08
CA GLY A 135 -8.41 -14.55 5.25
C GLY A 135 -8.39 -13.81 3.90
N VAL A 136 -9.36 -12.92 3.63
CA VAL A 136 -9.49 -12.18 2.36
C VAL A 136 -8.26 -11.32 2.10
N GLY A 137 -7.78 -10.56 3.09
CA GLY A 137 -6.59 -9.71 2.95
C GLY A 137 -5.34 -10.51 2.61
N LYS A 138 -5.15 -11.67 3.26
CA LYS A 138 -4.05 -12.59 2.96
C LYS A 138 -4.13 -13.10 1.51
N ASN A 139 -5.29 -13.56 1.08
CA ASN A 139 -5.49 -14.04 -0.30
C ASN A 139 -5.27 -12.93 -1.33
N LEU A 140 -5.73 -11.71 -1.07
CA LEU A 140 -5.54 -10.56 -1.93
C LEU A 140 -4.05 -10.28 -2.17
N ILE A 141 -3.25 -10.24 -1.10
CA ILE A 141 -1.80 -10.04 -1.20
C ILE A 141 -1.11 -11.21 -1.91
N LEU A 142 -1.47 -12.45 -1.60
CA LEU A 142 -0.93 -13.64 -2.26
C LEU A 142 -1.16 -13.62 -3.78
N GLN A 143 -2.36 -13.27 -4.23
CA GLN A 143 -2.67 -13.16 -5.65
C GLN A 143 -1.86 -12.05 -6.34
N LEU A 144 -1.65 -10.91 -5.67
CA LEU A 144 -0.80 -9.84 -6.19
C LEU A 144 0.68 -10.26 -6.27
N LEU A 145 1.20 -10.94 -5.25
CA LEU A 145 2.54 -11.50 -5.26
C LEU A 145 2.73 -12.47 -6.44
N LYS A 146 1.77 -13.38 -6.62
CA LYS A 146 1.76 -14.32 -7.75
C LYS A 146 1.83 -13.55 -9.06
N ARG A 147 0.96 -12.56 -9.26
CA ARG A 147 0.91 -11.76 -10.46
C ARG A 147 2.22 -11.02 -10.74
N ALA A 148 2.78 -10.33 -9.74
CA ALA A 148 4.05 -9.61 -9.89
C ALA A 148 5.21 -10.54 -10.27
N LYS A 149 5.22 -11.76 -9.72
CA LYS A 149 6.27 -12.73 -10.01
C LYS A 149 6.12 -13.39 -11.36
N THR A 150 4.90 -13.82 -11.73
CA THR A 150 4.68 -14.57 -12.97
C THR A 150 4.73 -13.71 -14.21
N GLU A 151 4.19 -12.48 -14.14
CA GLU A 151 4.11 -11.61 -15.31
C GLU A 151 5.38 -10.79 -15.55
N GLU A 152 6.05 -10.33 -14.48
CA GLU A 152 7.17 -9.40 -14.60
C GLU A 152 8.43 -9.82 -13.83
N ASN A 153 8.43 -10.98 -13.18
CA ASN A 153 9.51 -11.46 -12.30
C ASN A 153 9.95 -10.42 -11.26
N LYS A 154 9.02 -9.61 -10.75
CA LYS A 154 9.27 -8.58 -9.76
C LYS A 154 8.95 -9.04 -8.34
N LYS A 155 9.64 -8.46 -7.38
CA LYS A 155 9.32 -8.53 -5.96
C LYS A 155 8.29 -7.46 -5.61
N CYS A 156 7.68 -7.58 -4.41
CA CYS A 156 6.74 -6.58 -3.91
C CYS A 156 7.30 -5.84 -2.71
N LEU A 157 6.94 -4.56 -2.64
CA LEU A 157 7.06 -3.71 -1.47
C LEU A 157 5.66 -3.31 -1.05
N LEU A 158 5.49 -3.00 0.23
CA LEU A 158 4.30 -2.33 0.74
C LEU A 158 4.68 -1.38 1.87
N PHE A 159 3.84 -0.38 2.06
CA PHE A 159 3.94 0.59 3.13
C PHE A 159 2.81 0.31 4.12
N SER A 160 3.12 0.30 5.41
CA SER A 160 2.15 0.08 6.46
C SER A 160 2.46 0.97 7.65
N ASP A 161 1.44 1.50 8.28
CA ASP A 161 1.50 2.19 9.57
C ASP A 161 1.52 1.22 10.76
N TYR A 162 1.28 -0.06 10.50
CA TYR A 162 1.18 -1.09 11.53
C TYR A 162 2.56 -1.49 12.08
N SER A 163 2.81 -1.11 13.33
CA SER A 163 4.07 -1.33 14.05
C SER A 163 4.08 -2.55 15.00
N GLY A 164 2.99 -3.32 15.06
CA GLY A 164 2.91 -4.49 15.95
C GLY A 164 3.84 -5.64 15.52
N ASP A 165 4.38 -6.38 16.49
CA ASP A 165 5.33 -7.48 16.28
C ASP A 165 4.76 -8.63 15.44
N LYS A 166 3.44 -8.84 15.49
CA LYS A 166 2.72 -9.85 14.70
C LYS A 166 1.72 -9.16 13.76
N ASN A 167 2.18 -8.82 12.58
CA ASN A 167 1.31 -8.30 11.53
C ASN A 167 1.19 -9.29 10.37
N LEU A 168 0.13 -9.16 9.60
CA LEU A 168 -0.16 -9.99 8.43
C LEU A 168 1.05 -10.15 7.50
N TYR A 169 1.82 -9.09 7.30
CA TYR A 169 2.93 -9.08 6.34
C TYR A 169 4.12 -9.91 6.86
N SER A 170 4.47 -9.76 8.15
CA SER A 170 5.52 -10.56 8.78
C SER A 170 5.16 -12.04 8.78
N GLU A 171 3.90 -12.39 9.09
CA GLU A 171 3.39 -13.77 9.02
C GLU A 171 3.43 -14.35 7.59
N MET A 172 3.29 -13.50 6.58
CA MET A 172 3.43 -13.88 5.17
C MET A 172 4.89 -13.91 4.69
N GLY A 173 5.86 -13.76 5.58
CA GLY A 173 7.29 -13.82 5.25
C GLY A 173 7.85 -12.56 4.57
N PHE A 174 7.13 -11.45 4.65
CA PHE A 174 7.73 -10.15 4.34
C PHE A 174 8.72 -9.77 5.44
N ARG A 175 9.76 -9.04 5.07
CA ARG A 175 10.73 -8.47 5.99
C ARG A 175 10.58 -6.97 6.06
N LEU A 176 10.67 -6.43 7.27
CA LEU A 176 10.84 -5.00 7.47
C LEU A 176 12.18 -4.57 6.86
N GLU A 177 12.14 -3.63 5.93
CA GLU A 177 13.33 -3.13 5.22
C GLU A 177 13.80 -1.81 5.79
N SER A 178 12.89 -0.87 6.06
CA SER A 178 13.21 0.43 6.65
C SER A 178 11.96 1.13 7.19
N GLN A 179 12.19 2.18 7.97
CA GLN A 179 11.19 3.19 8.26
C GLN A 179 11.26 4.29 7.20
N TYR A 180 10.11 4.86 6.86
CA TYR A 180 9.93 5.89 5.86
C TYR A 180 9.15 7.04 6.49
N SER A 181 9.62 8.26 6.33
CA SER A 181 8.96 9.45 6.83
C SER A 181 8.59 10.41 5.71
N GLU A 182 7.43 11.01 5.84
CA GLU A 182 6.99 12.16 5.05
C GLU A 182 6.90 13.36 5.96
N SER A 183 7.35 14.52 5.47
CA SER A 183 7.42 15.75 6.26
C SER A 183 7.24 16.98 5.39
N SER A 184 6.67 18.02 5.94
CA SER A 184 6.59 19.33 5.33
C SER A 184 7.52 20.33 5.98
N PHE A 185 7.81 21.41 5.27
CA PHE A 185 8.47 22.58 5.81
C PHE A 185 7.43 23.65 6.08
N VAL A 186 7.45 24.18 7.29
CA VAL A 186 6.57 25.27 7.73
C VAL A 186 7.43 26.52 7.89
N SER A 187 7.08 27.57 7.20
CA SER A 187 7.71 28.88 7.40
C SER A 187 7.16 29.48 8.70
N ASN A 188 8.03 29.90 9.59
CA ASN A 188 7.63 30.71 10.73
C ASN A 188 7.22 32.10 10.23
N PHE A 189 5.98 32.25 9.79
CA PHE A 189 5.36 33.55 9.67
C PHE A 189 4.86 33.96 11.07
N ASN A 190 5.77 34.39 11.92
CA ASN A 190 5.42 35.29 13.02
C ASN A 190 5.66 36.70 12.49
N ALA A 191 4.59 37.34 12.07
CA ALA A 191 4.53 38.77 11.93
C ALA A 191 4.26 39.41 13.29
#